data_19cb1f0cc7637ec544fb6f3a1627a047
#
_entry.id   19cb1f0cc7637ec544fb6f3a1627a047
#
_cell.length_a   1.000
_cell.length_b   1.000
_cell.length_c   1.000
_cell.angle_alpha   90.00
_cell.angle_beta   90.00
_cell.angle_gamma   90.00
#
_symmetry.space_group_name_H-M   'P 1'
#
loop_
_entity.id
_entity.type
_entity.pdbx_description
1 polymer ?
#
loop_
_entity_poly.entity_id
_entity_poly.type
_entity_poly.pdbx_seq_one_letter_code
_entity_poly.pdbx_strand_id
1 'polypeptide(L)'
;MPALRHRKECYVESDVIAQYLDFFFVDPKLSPYTKKEMGEASDCIDGFFPALAKYLKHTPDGDEKDLELKANLEAALSKIEEELALDGKTGGYLAGDGEQITLLDCSLAPKLYHMATGLKEFKDSAIDVENQFPLVKKYMDCVFDRQSFKDSTYPEETIVWGWSNARGK
;
A
#
# COMPACT_ATOMS: atom_id res chain seq x y z
N MET A 1 10.10 -11.43 -10.11
CA MET A 1 8.67 -11.61 -10.39
C MET A 1 8.17 -12.81 -9.60
N PRO A 2 7.13 -12.72 -8.76
CA PRO A 2 6.60 -13.87 -8.05
C PRO A 2 5.93 -14.83 -9.04
N ALA A 3 6.00 -16.14 -8.74
CA ALA A 3 5.33 -17.16 -9.51
C ALA A 3 4.73 -18.21 -8.56
N LEU A 4 3.47 -18.57 -8.79
CA LEU A 4 2.78 -19.63 -8.06
C LEU A 4 2.50 -20.79 -9.02
N ARG A 5 2.94 -21.98 -8.65
CA ARG A 5 2.58 -23.20 -9.35
C ARG A 5 1.58 -23.98 -8.50
N HIS A 6 0.39 -24.21 -9.04
CA HIS A 6 -0.62 -25.05 -8.41
C HIS A 6 -1.19 -26.01 -9.44
N ARG A 7 -1.18 -27.32 -9.10
CA ARG A 7 -1.53 -28.41 -10.03
C ARG A 7 -0.66 -28.38 -11.29
N LYS A 8 -1.25 -28.14 -12.45
CA LYS A 8 -0.53 -28.09 -13.76
C LYS A 8 -0.38 -26.67 -14.29
N GLU A 9 -0.88 -25.68 -13.56
CA GLU A 9 -0.91 -24.28 -13.98
C GLU A 9 0.14 -23.45 -13.23
N CYS A 10 0.61 -22.39 -13.87
CA CYS A 10 1.55 -21.44 -13.29
C CYS A 10 0.98 -20.04 -13.46
N TYR A 11 0.88 -19.32 -12.33
CA TYR A 11 0.40 -17.95 -12.24
C TYR A 11 1.59 -17.03 -11.95
N VAL A 12 1.66 -15.92 -12.64
CA VAL A 12 2.65 -14.87 -12.46
C VAL A 12 1.92 -13.55 -12.17
N GLU A 13 2.64 -12.56 -11.64
CA GLU A 13 2.11 -11.31 -11.11
C GLU A 13 1.39 -11.49 -9.75
N SER A 14 1.77 -10.63 -8.78
CA SER A 14 1.26 -10.70 -7.41
C SER A 14 -0.26 -10.61 -7.33
N ASP A 15 -0.87 -9.71 -8.10
CA ASP A 15 -2.31 -9.47 -8.05
C ASP A 15 -3.10 -10.64 -8.65
N VAL A 16 -2.58 -11.28 -9.73
CA VAL A 16 -3.18 -12.49 -10.31
C VAL A 16 -3.09 -13.66 -9.32
N ILE A 17 -1.94 -13.80 -8.65
CA ILE A 17 -1.74 -14.83 -7.64
C ILE A 17 -2.68 -14.62 -6.45
N ALA A 18 -2.82 -13.39 -5.96
CA ALA A 18 -3.69 -13.06 -4.85
C ALA A 18 -5.16 -13.35 -5.17
N GLN A 19 -5.65 -12.94 -6.36
CA GLN A 19 -7.01 -13.24 -6.82
C GLN A 19 -7.25 -14.73 -6.97
N TYR A 20 -6.26 -15.47 -7.50
CA TYR A 20 -6.34 -16.91 -7.62
C TYR A 20 -6.46 -17.59 -6.24
N LEU A 21 -5.65 -17.15 -5.27
CA LEU A 21 -5.68 -17.70 -3.92
C LEU A 21 -7.02 -17.42 -3.23
N ASP A 22 -7.57 -16.20 -3.35
CA ASP A 22 -8.88 -15.84 -2.77
C ASP A 22 -10.04 -16.60 -3.43
N PHE A 23 -9.94 -16.89 -4.74
CA PHE A 23 -10.90 -17.72 -5.43
C PHE A 23 -10.85 -19.18 -4.99
N PHE A 24 -9.65 -19.70 -4.75
CA PHE A 24 -9.44 -21.13 -4.46
C PHE A 24 -9.58 -21.47 -2.98
N PHE A 25 -9.14 -20.56 -2.10
CA PHE A 25 -9.16 -20.71 -0.64
C PHE A 25 -10.09 -19.66 -0.06
N VAL A 26 -11.37 -20.02 0.09
CA VAL A 26 -12.46 -19.10 0.41
C VAL A 26 -12.63 -18.78 1.91
N ASP A 27 -11.74 -19.28 2.77
CA ASP A 27 -11.81 -19.06 4.21
C ASP A 27 -10.42 -18.65 4.76
N PRO A 28 -10.26 -17.39 5.19
CA PRO A 28 -11.21 -16.28 5.04
C PRO A 28 -11.29 -15.77 3.61
N LYS A 29 -12.49 -15.32 3.19
CA LYS A 29 -12.66 -14.67 1.89
C LYS A 29 -12.19 -13.22 1.98
N LEU A 30 -11.26 -12.82 1.07
CA LEU A 30 -10.68 -11.48 1.02
C LEU A 30 -11.32 -10.56 -0.03
N SER A 31 -12.39 -11.01 -0.69
CA SER A 31 -13.24 -10.19 -1.56
C SER A 31 -14.72 -10.33 -1.12
N PRO A 32 -15.06 -9.91 0.11
CA PRO A 32 -16.41 -10.12 0.68
C PRO A 32 -17.42 -9.11 0.14
N TYR A 33 -16.99 -7.98 -0.35
CA TYR A 33 -17.81 -6.86 -0.80
C TYR A 33 -18.22 -6.96 -2.27
N THR A 34 -19.18 -6.13 -2.68
CA THR A 34 -19.62 -6.04 -4.07
C THR A 34 -18.50 -5.51 -4.99
N LYS A 35 -18.62 -5.79 -6.31
CA LYS A 35 -17.68 -5.23 -7.30
C LYS A 35 -17.63 -3.70 -7.28
N LYS A 36 -18.73 -3.04 -6.92
CA LYS A 36 -18.79 -1.59 -6.83
C LYS A 36 -17.95 -1.09 -5.66
N GLU A 37 -18.21 -1.61 -4.44
CA GLU A 37 -17.47 -1.23 -3.23
C GLU A 37 -15.97 -1.52 -3.34
N MET A 38 -15.61 -2.67 -3.92
CA MET A 38 -14.20 -3.01 -4.18
C MET A 38 -13.58 -2.10 -5.25
N GLY A 39 -14.37 -1.68 -6.26
CA GLY A 39 -13.89 -0.80 -7.32
C GLY A 39 -13.62 0.61 -6.81
N GLU A 40 -14.53 1.21 -6.05
CA GLU A 40 -14.36 2.54 -5.45
C GLU A 40 -13.13 2.58 -4.55
N ALA A 41 -12.95 1.59 -3.68
CA ALA A 41 -11.76 1.48 -2.84
C ALA A 41 -10.47 1.19 -3.66
N SER A 42 -10.54 0.46 -4.79
CA SER A 42 -9.40 0.26 -5.68
C SER A 42 -8.96 1.56 -6.35
N ASP A 43 -9.90 2.38 -6.78
CA ASP A 43 -9.62 3.65 -7.46
C ASP A 43 -8.83 4.63 -6.57
N CYS A 44 -9.06 4.60 -5.25
CA CYS A 44 -8.34 5.49 -4.33
C CYS A 44 -6.86 5.13 -4.16
N ILE A 45 -6.48 3.85 -4.34
CA ILE A 45 -5.08 3.42 -4.24
C ILE A 45 -4.36 3.42 -5.59
N ASP A 46 -5.08 3.64 -6.68
CA ASP A 46 -4.49 3.75 -8.01
C ASP A 46 -3.52 4.93 -8.09
N GLY A 47 -2.36 4.68 -8.64
CA GLY A 47 -1.31 5.69 -8.76
C GLY A 47 -0.45 5.90 -7.49
N PHE A 48 -0.85 5.40 -6.31
CA PHE A 48 -0.06 5.57 -5.08
C PHE A 48 1.36 5.01 -5.22
N PHE A 49 1.51 3.74 -5.59
CA PHE A 49 2.84 3.13 -5.67
C PHE A 49 3.72 3.73 -6.79
N PRO A 50 3.21 4.05 -7.99
CA PRO A 50 3.97 4.82 -8.97
C PRO A 50 4.43 6.20 -8.49
N ALA A 51 3.60 6.94 -7.75
CA ALA A 51 3.97 8.22 -7.17
C ALA A 51 5.08 8.05 -6.11
N LEU A 52 4.91 7.09 -5.19
CA LEU A 52 5.91 6.73 -4.21
C LEU A 52 7.24 6.36 -4.87
N ALA A 53 7.21 5.47 -5.86
CA ALA A 53 8.42 5.00 -6.53
C ALA A 53 9.17 6.11 -7.25
N LYS A 54 8.45 7.04 -7.89
CA LYS A 54 9.06 8.21 -8.54
C LYS A 54 9.72 9.13 -7.52
N TYR A 55 9.03 9.43 -6.41
CA TYR A 55 9.54 10.30 -5.37
C TYR A 55 10.76 9.69 -4.67
N LEU A 56 10.69 8.43 -4.24
CA LEU A 56 11.81 7.78 -3.56
C LEU A 56 13.04 7.61 -4.46
N LYS A 57 12.86 7.38 -5.78
CA LYS A 57 13.98 7.22 -6.72
C LYS A 57 14.65 8.53 -7.11
N HIS A 58 13.94 9.65 -7.00
CA HIS A 58 14.46 10.92 -7.46
C HIS A 58 15.65 11.41 -6.62
N THR A 59 16.65 11.97 -7.30
CA THR A 59 17.82 12.66 -6.76
C THR A 59 18.22 13.80 -7.72
N PRO A 60 18.68 14.96 -7.22
CA PRO A 60 18.88 15.30 -5.80
C PRO A 60 17.57 15.55 -5.05
N ASP A 61 17.63 15.39 -3.74
CA ASP A 61 16.49 15.68 -2.87
C ASP A 61 16.33 17.20 -2.70
N GLY A 62 15.08 17.69 -2.66
CA GLY A 62 14.75 19.09 -2.39
C GLY A 62 14.82 20.02 -3.59
N ASP A 63 15.09 19.55 -4.81
CA ASP A 63 14.98 20.36 -6.01
C ASP A 63 13.50 20.58 -6.44
N GLU A 64 13.27 21.39 -7.47
CA GLU A 64 11.91 21.69 -7.98
C GLU A 64 11.17 20.41 -8.38
N LYS A 65 11.87 19.45 -8.97
CA LYS A 65 11.28 18.18 -9.38
C LYS A 65 10.94 17.29 -8.19
N ASP A 66 11.79 17.30 -7.17
CA ASP A 66 11.53 16.56 -5.92
C ASP A 66 10.28 17.09 -5.22
N LEU A 67 10.10 18.41 -5.17
CA LEU A 67 8.91 19.04 -4.61
C LEU A 67 7.63 18.68 -5.40
N GLU A 68 7.70 18.65 -6.73
CA GLU A 68 6.60 18.18 -7.58
C GLU A 68 6.23 16.73 -7.30
N LEU A 69 7.24 15.85 -7.20
CA LEU A 69 7.02 14.43 -6.92
C LEU A 69 6.48 14.19 -5.52
N LYS A 70 6.92 14.98 -4.54
CA LYS A 70 6.35 15.01 -3.19
C LYS A 70 4.86 15.35 -3.24
N ALA A 71 4.49 16.45 -3.91
CA ALA A 71 3.10 16.86 -4.05
C ALA A 71 2.23 15.79 -4.73
N ASN A 72 2.77 15.08 -5.72
CA ASN A 72 2.06 13.97 -6.36
C ASN A 72 1.81 12.79 -5.40
N LEU A 73 2.76 12.50 -4.51
CA LEU A 73 2.57 11.48 -3.48
C LEU A 73 1.56 11.93 -2.42
N GLU A 74 1.62 13.19 -1.98
CA GLU A 74 0.64 13.78 -1.06
C GLU A 74 -0.77 13.75 -1.65
N ALA A 75 -0.93 14.04 -2.93
CA ALA A 75 -2.22 13.93 -3.63
C ALA A 75 -2.75 12.47 -3.69
N ALA A 76 -1.86 11.49 -3.83
CA ALA A 76 -2.25 10.09 -3.79
C ALA A 76 -2.65 9.64 -2.37
N LEU A 77 -1.97 10.16 -1.33
CA LEU A 77 -2.36 9.92 0.07
C LEU A 77 -3.69 10.57 0.42
N SER A 78 -3.97 11.77 -0.12
CA SER A 78 -5.26 12.45 0.07
C SER A 78 -6.44 11.60 -0.41
N LYS A 79 -6.31 10.90 -1.54
CA LYS A 79 -7.37 10.01 -2.03
C LYS A 79 -7.65 8.85 -1.07
N ILE A 80 -6.61 8.29 -0.48
CA ILE A 80 -6.77 7.22 0.52
C ILE A 80 -7.40 7.78 1.79
N GLU A 81 -6.97 8.97 2.24
CA GLU A 81 -7.56 9.66 3.40
C GLU A 81 -9.05 9.95 3.19
N GLU A 82 -9.44 10.45 2.00
CA GLU A 82 -10.83 10.72 1.62
C GLU A 82 -11.67 9.43 1.60
N GLU A 83 -11.15 8.33 1.06
CA GLU A 83 -11.85 7.03 1.07
C GLU A 83 -12.09 6.53 2.50
N LEU A 84 -11.07 6.65 3.37
CA LEU A 84 -11.16 6.26 4.77
C LEU A 84 -12.11 7.16 5.59
N ALA A 85 -12.39 8.38 5.12
CA ALA A 85 -13.27 9.35 5.75
C ALA A 85 -14.75 9.20 5.34
N LEU A 86 -15.09 8.30 4.41
CA LEU A 86 -16.47 8.14 3.92
C LEU A 86 -17.43 7.74 5.05
N ASP A 87 -18.63 8.29 4.97
CA ASP A 87 -19.72 7.93 5.87
C ASP A 87 -20.03 6.43 5.81
N GLY A 88 -20.22 5.81 6.97
CA GLY A 88 -20.48 4.38 7.09
C GLY A 88 -19.23 3.52 7.27
N LYS A 89 -18.01 4.07 7.21
CA LYS A 89 -16.79 3.39 7.63
C LYS A 89 -16.74 3.24 9.15
N THR A 90 -16.95 2.05 9.65
CA THR A 90 -16.92 1.72 11.09
C THR A 90 -15.68 0.92 11.48
N GLY A 91 -15.11 0.21 10.51
CA GLY A 91 -13.89 -0.59 10.68
C GLY A 91 -12.60 0.14 10.37
N GLY A 92 -11.52 -0.61 10.34
CA GLY A 92 -10.16 -0.11 10.12
C GLY A 92 -9.58 -0.43 8.74
N TYR A 93 -10.37 -1.00 7.81
CA TYR A 93 -9.93 -1.43 6.48
C TYR A 93 -10.51 -0.58 5.36
N LEU A 94 -9.98 -0.75 4.14
CA LEU A 94 -10.21 0.16 3.04
C LEU A 94 -11.58 0.00 2.38
N ALA A 95 -12.04 -1.22 2.10
CA ALA A 95 -13.25 -1.47 1.32
C ALA A 95 -14.51 -1.56 2.16
N GLY A 96 -15.66 -1.24 1.56
CA GLY A 96 -16.99 -1.34 2.17
C GLY A 96 -17.09 -0.53 3.47
N ASP A 97 -17.64 -1.15 4.53
CA ASP A 97 -17.73 -0.57 5.87
C ASP A 97 -16.40 -0.60 6.67
N GLY A 98 -15.35 -1.18 6.10
CA GLY A 98 -14.04 -1.30 6.73
C GLY A 98 -13.92 -2.37 7.81
N GLU A 99 -14.92 -3.21 8.02
CA GLU A 99 -14.91 -4.23 9.07
C GLU A 99 -14.05 -5.45 8.72
N GLN A 100 -13.88 -5.74 7.43
CA GLN A 100 -13.15 -6.92 6.98
C GLN A 100 -11.94 -6.54 6.11
N ILE A 101 -10.81 -7.20 6.39
CA ILE A 101 -9.63 -7.09 5.53
C ILE A 101 -9.94 -7.66 4.14
N THR A 102 -9.40 -7.00 3.11
CA THR A 102 -9.60 -7.38 1.72
C THR A 102 -8.27 -7.56 0.98
N LEU A 103 -8.34 -8.03 -0.27
CA LEU A 103 -7.17 -8.08 -1.16
C LEU A 103 -6.55 -6.69 -1.40
N LEU A 104 -7.36 -5.62 -1.33
CA LEU A 104 -6.86 -4.26 -1.48
C LEU A 104 -5.95 -3.88 -0.31
N ASP A 105 -6.31 -4.25 0.92
CA ASP A 105 -5.47 -4.04 2.10
C ASP A 105 -4.18 -4.87 2.01
N CYS A 106 -4.27 -6.12 1.56
CA CYS A 106 -3.10 -6.97 1.32
C CYS A 106 -2.14 -6.37 0.25
N SER A 107 -2.69 -5.64 -0.72
CA SER A 107 -1.91 -4.95 -1.75
C SER A 107 -1.34 -3.61 -1.26
N LEU A 108 -2.09 -2.85 -0.46
CA LEU A 108 -1.70 -1.51 -0.01
C LEU A 108 -0.73 -1.53 1.18
N ALA A 109 -0.96 -2.40 2.17
CA ALA A 109 -0.16 -2.44 3.40
C ALA A 109 1.36 -2.54 3.16
N PRO A 110 1.89 -3.46 2.33
CA PRO A 110 3.33 -3.51 2.06
C PRO A 110 3.84 -2.26 1.34
N LYS A 111 3.03 -1.62 0.51
CA LYS A 111 3.41 -0.37 -0.17
C LYS A 111 3.53 0.80 0.80
N LEU A 112 2.63 0.88 1.79
CA LEU A 112 2.72 1.86 2.89
C LEU A 112 3.91 1.60 3.80
N TYR A 113 4.27 0.34 4.03
CA TYR A 113 5.48 0.00 4.77
C TYR A 113 6.75 0.44 4.02
N HIS A 114 6.80 0.25 2.70
CA HIS A 114 7.85 0.82 1.85
C HIS A 114 7.89 2.36 1.92
N MET A 115 6.73 3.01 1.96
CA MET A 115 6.64 4.46 2.10
C MET A 115 7.22 4.93 3.42
N ALA A 116 6.77 4.35 4.54
CA ALA A 116 7.23 4.75 5.87
C ALA A 116 8.76 4.62 6.01
N THR A 117 9.30 3.46 5.62
CA THR A 117 10.75 3.21 5.64
C THR A 117 11.49 4.13 4.67
N GLY A 118 10.99 4.29 3.44
CA GLY A 118 11.67 5.08 2.42
C GLY A 118 11.66 6.59 2.70
N LEU A 119 10.57 7.13 3.24
CA LEU A 119 10.50 8.54 3.65
C LEU A 119 11.49 8.84 4.79
N LYS A 120 11.57 7.95 5.78
CA LYS A 120 12.49 8.07 6.90
C LYS A 120 13.96 8.06 6.44
N GLU A 121 14.32 7.13 5.55
CA GLU A 121 15.70 6.90 5.14
C GLU A 121 16.21 7.86 4.06
N PHE A 122 15.35 8.23 3.10
CA PHE A 122 15.79 8.93 1.89
C PHE A 122 15.23 10.34 1.74
N LYS A 123 14.24 10.73 2.55
CA LYS A 123 13.51 12.00 2.38
C LYS A 123 13.34 12.77 3.72
N ASP A 124 14.15 12.47 4.72
CA ASP A 124 14.15 13.13 6.04
C ASP A 124 12.74 13.27 6.64
N SER A 125 11.87 12.28 6.40
CA SER A 125 10.46 12.31 6.82
C SER A 125 9.70 13.56 6.32
N ALA A 126 10.00 14.02 5.10
CA ALA A 126 9.47 15.25 4.50
C ALA A 126 7.93 15.31 4.39
N ILE A 127 7.24 14.16 4.52
CA ILE A 127 5.78 14.07 4.61
C ILE A 127 5.43 13.61 6.02
N ASP A 128 4.76 14.48 6.77
CA ASP A 128 4.26 14.18 8.12
C ASP A 128 2.90 13.46 8.00
N VAL A 129 2.98 12.13 7.85
CA VAL A 129 1.78 11.29 7.64
C VAL A 129 0.84 11.38 8.86
N GLU A 130 1.39 11.48 10.07
CA GLU A 130 0.60 11.51 11.30
C GLU A 130 -0.30 12.75 11.41
N ASN A 131 0.22 13.92 11.05
CA ASN A 131 -0.53 15.16 11.15
C ASN A 131 -1.29 15.53 9.86
N GLN A 132 -0.78 15.15 8.69
CA GLN A 132 -1.40 15.50 7.41
C GLN A 132 -2.45 14.48 6.96
N PHE A 133 -2.30 13.20 7.33
CA PHE A 133 -3.14 12.08 6.89
C PHE A 133 -3.48 11.15 8.09
N PRO A 134 -4.22 11.65 9.09
CA PRO A 134 -4.44 10.91 10.34
C PRO A 134 -5.22 9.60 10.17
N LEU A 135 -6.11 9.51 9.18
CA LEU A 135 -6.84 8.26 8.90
C LEU A 135 -5.95 7.25 8.20
N VAL A 136 -5.08 7.69 7.28
CA VAL A 136 -4.04 6.82 6.69
C VAL A 136 -3.11 6.31 7.79
N LYS A 137 -2.69 7.17 8.73
CA LYS A 137 -1.86 6.73 9.87
C LYS A 137 -2.57 5.69 10.72
N LYS A 138 -3.85 5.94 11.08
CA LYS A 138 -4.68 4.97 11.83
C LYS A 138 -4.84 3.65 11.07
N TYR A 139 -5.07 3.71 9.76
CA TYR A 139 -5.13 2.55 8.89
C TYR A 139 -3.81 1.76 8.90
N MET A 140 -2.67 2.45 8.76
CA MET A 140 -1.35 1.82 8.84
C MET A 140 -1.16 1.08 10.16
N ASP A 141 -1.50 1.72 11.28
CA ASP A 141 -1.41 1.10 12.60
C ASP A 141 -2.28 -0.17 12.69
N CYS A 142 -3.50 -0.11 12.16
CA CYS A 142 -4.42 -1.25 12.13
C CYS A 142 -3.85 -2.43 11.31
N VAL A 143 -3.39 -2.18 10.08
CA VAL A 143 -2.91 -3.26 9.20
C VAL A 143 -1.55 -3.79 9.63
N PHE A 144 -0.65 -2.94 10.15
CA PHE A 144 0.68 -3.35 10.62
C PHE A 144 0.64 -4.12 11.93
N ASP A 145 -0.38 -3.91 12.76
CA ASP A 145 -0.56 -4.67 14.01
C ASP A 145 -1.06 -6.10 13.79
N ARG A 146 -1.60 -6.40 12.61
CA ARG A 146 -2.07 -7.76 12.31
C ARG A 146 -0.93 -8.78 12.37
N GLN A 147 -1.23 -9.93 12.98
CA GLN A 147 -0.26 -11.03 13.06
C GLN A 147 0.20 -11.50 11.68
N SER A 148 -0.73 -11.62 10.72
CA SER A 148 -0.38 -12.01 9.34
C SER A 148 0.56 -11.04 8.64
N PHE A 149 0.46 -9.73 8.92
CA PHE A 149 1.40 -8.75 8.40
C PHE A 149 2.76 -8.92 9.06
N LYS A 150 2.81 -8.99 10.39
CA LYS A 150 4.06 -9.21 11.17
C LYS A 150 4.81 -10.46 10.73
N ASP A 151 4.08 -11.57 10.50
CA ASP A 151 4.67 -12.84 10.08
C ASP A 151 5.20 -12.83 8.63
N SER A 152 4.68 -11.94 7.78
CA SER A 152 5.09 -11.81 6.36
C SER A 152 6.03 -10.64 6.10
N THR A 153 6.21 -9.74 7.08
CA THR A 153 7.07 -8.57 6.95
C THR A 153 8.54 -8.95 7.01
N TYR A 154 9.34 -8.34 6.17
CA TYR A 154 10.80 -8.43 6.20
C TYR A 154 11.42 -7.16 6.83
N PRO A 155 12.70 -7.23 7.29
CA PRO A 155 13.36 -6.11 7.95
C PRO A 155 13.43 -4.84 7.09
N GLU A 156 13.37 -3.67 7.73
CA GLU A 156 13.47 -2.35 7.07
C GLU A 156 14.75 -2.25 6.22
N GLU A 157 15.85 -2.84 6.66
CA GLU A 157 17.13 -2.85 5.93
C GLU A 157 17.02 -3.47 4.54
N THR A 158 16.11 -4.43 4.35
CA THR A 158 15.84 -5.03 3.04
C THR A 158 15.18 -4.02 2.10
N ILE A 159 14.25 -3.21 2.62
CA ILE A 159 13.59 -2.13 1.86
C ILE A 159 14.62 -1.05 1.52
N VAL A 160 15.41 -0.63 2.50
CA VAL A 160 16.48 0.37 2.33
C VAL A 160 17.46 -0.08 1.25
N TRP A 161 17.94 -1.32 1.32
CA TRP A 161 18.82 -1.88 0.30
C TRP A 161 18.18 -1.87 -1.10
N GLY A 162 16.92 -2.28 -1.21
CA GLY A 162 16.20 -2.30 -2.48
C GLY A 162 16.06 -0.90 -3.09
N TRP A 163 15.66 0.10 -2.28
CA TRP A 163 15.54 1.48 -2.76
C TRP A 163 16.89 2.14 -3.03
N SER A 164 17.94 1.86 -2.24
CA SER A 164 19.31 2.34 -2.52
C SER A 164 19.77 1.91 -3.90
N ASN A 165 19.59 0.64 -4.24
CA ASN A 165 19.91 0.12 -5.58
C ASN A 165 19.09 0.82 -6.68
N ALA A 166 17.81 1.09 -6.42
CA ALA A 166 16.93 1.76 -7.38
C ALA A 166 17.27 3.26 -7.57
N ARG A 167 17.96 3.87 -6.61
CA ARG A 167 18.52 5.24 -6.68
C ARG A 167 19.90 5.30 -7.33
N GLY A 168 20.49 4.16 -7.69
CA GLY A 168 21.83 4.08 -8.29
C GLY A 168 22.99 4.29 -7.31
N LYS A 169 22.77 3.93 -6.04
CA LYS A 169 23.79 3.99 -4.97
C LYS A 169 24.34 2.61 -4.64
#